data_f316a0ff68ec41145f2334b4f24f275b
#
_entry.id   f316a0ff68ec41145f2334b4f24f275b
#
_cell.length_a   1.000
_cell.length_b   1.000
_cell.length_c   1.000
_cell.angle_alpha   90.00
_cell.angle_beta   90.00
_cell.angle_gamma   90.00
#
_symmetry.space_group_name_H-M   'P 1'
#
loop_
_entity.id
_entity.type
_entity.pdbx_description
1 polymer ?
#
loop_
_entity_poly.entity_id
_entity_poly.type
_entity_poly.pdbx_seq_one_letter_code
_entity_poly.pdbx_strand_id
1 'polypeptide(L)'
;MLKGDTGAKRTWFYENGAFVAAALAAVLWHAVLSTNVGDDMVYFKTLLDGNSSLGEILAHRYETWSSRMVIEAVLIPLVHCPLLWKILDIVIFTSLPVLLCGLLGVTGRGRWFVTGLVLLYPFADMASAGWIATTTNYLWPLWGVLVIGMVLKQLRCGRKVPVWEAAAALLACAYAGSQEQAAVMLLLLLGMEVLHYISEKRMKQPLLYALCGIDIISLVYILSCPGNAIRSAQEMAGRMPEFADFTFAEKLYMGLANVERIFIAELDPVYCVVAAVLVLLVYRKTGDYRKTLLAGIPALLLFGQAVVRVSHPSLKKVFVRPEQTTHWDWHALVTYMPLVFLVLSVFGILYALWQLADGAWKHYLWTAFLLAGGFATGVVMGFSPTIYASADRPYLYLYFVLIYVCADAVWNLGGMKAVWKTGSADAAQSGSGAHSKGKMPVPEKLMFTVLGLLVLANILDVTRMCWLPSIVF
;
A
#
# COMPACT_ATOMS: atom_id res chain seq x y z
N MET A 1 -45.18 15.80 5.78
CA MET A 1 -44.26 15.56 4.63
C MET A 1 -42.77 15.51 5.00
N LEU A 2 -42.36 15.04 6.18
CA LEU A 2 -40.94 15.06 6.66
C LEU A 2 -40.37 13.69 7.08
N LYS A 3 -41.11 12.58 6.88
CA LYS A 3 -40.61 11.23 7.25
C LYS A 3 -39.81 10.49 6.14
N GLY A 4 -39.88 10.94 4.90
CA GLY A 4 -39.18 10.28 3.77
C GLY A 4 -37.68 10.60 3.69
N ASP A 5 -37.23 11.76 4.17
CA ASP A 5 -35.85 12.28 3.99
C ASP A 5 -34.84 11.68 4.98
N THR A 6 -35.27 11.28 6.18
CA THR A 6 -34.39 10.70 7.20
C THR A 6 -33.90 9.28 6.85
N GLY A 7 -34.73 8.50 6.13
CA GLY A 7 -34.36 7.16 5.68
C GLY A 7 -33.30 7.18 4.57
N ALA A 8 -33.48 8.06 3.58
CA ALA A 8 -32.54 8.22 2.48
C ALA A 8 -31.18 8.76 2.95
N LYS A 9 -31.18 9.78 3.83
CA LYS A 9 -29.94 10.32 4.45
C LYS A 9 -29.20 9.26 5.28
N ARG A 10 -29.94 8.45 6.06
CA ARG A 10 -29.33 7.36 6.85
C ARG A 10 -28.71 6.29 5.96
N THR A 11 -29.37 5.92 4.87
CA THR A 11 -28.85 4.95 3.89
C THR A 11 -27.60 5.50 3.19
N TRP A 12 -27.61 6.77 2.75
CA TRP A 12 -26.47 7.41 2.13
C TRP A 12 -25.25 7.47 3.06
N PHE A 13 -25.43 7.80 4.34
CA PHE A 13 -24.33 7.82 5.32
C PHE A 13 -23.73 6.44 5.55
N TYR A 14 -24.55 5.38 5.61
CA TYR A 14 -24.06 4.02 5.69
C TYR A 14 -23.24 3.62 4.46
N GLU A 15 -23.63 4.09 3.30
CA GLU A 15 -22.96 3.78 2.04
C GLU A 15 -21.67 4.59 1.83
N ASN A 16 -21.63 5.85 2.21
CA ASN A 16 -20.55 6.77 1.84
C ASN A 16 -19.83 7.42 3.03
N GLY A 17 -20.34 7.29 4.24
CA GLY A 17 -19.76 7.92 5.44
C GLY A 17 -18.29 7.53 5.69
N ALA A 18 -17.90 6.31 5.30
CA ALA A 18 -16.52 5.87 5.40
C ALA A 18 -15.57 6.74 4.55
N PHE A 19 -15.99 7.09 3.34
CA PHE A 19 -15.18 7.93 2.45
C PHE A 19 -15.15 9.40 2.92
N VAL A 20 -16.25 9.85 3.53
CA VAL A 20 -16.27 11.17 4.20
C VAL A 20 -15.29 11.19 5.37
N ALA A 21 -15.21 10.11 6.16
CA ALA A 21 -14.22 10.01 7.24
C ALA A 21 -12.78 10.05 6.71
N ALA A 22 -12.48 9.37 5.59
CA ALA A 22 -11.16 9.47 4.94
C ALA A 22 -10.87 10.89 4.46
N ALA A 23 -11.86 11.57 3.86
CA ALA A 23 -11.71 12.96 3.43
C ALA A 23 -11.44 13.90 4.60
N LEU A 24 -12.17 13.73 5.72
CA LEU A 24 -11.97 14.54 6.92
C LEU A 24 -10.57 14.34 7.53
N ALA A 25 -10.08 13.09 7.58
CA ALA A 25 -8.71 12.81 8.04
C ALA A 25 -7.68 13.47 7.11
N ALA A 26 -7.83 13.32 5.79
CA ALA A 26 -6.95 13.95 4.81
C ALA A 26 -6.95 15.49 4.95
N VAL A 27 -8.12 16.10 5.04
CA VAL A 27 -8.24 17.55 5.23
C VAL A 27 -7.57 18.00 6.54
N LEU A 28 -7.79 17.28 7.65
CA LEU A 28 -7.16 17.57 8.93
C LEU A 28 -5.63 17.58 8.80
N TRP A 29 -5.05 16.51 8.22
CA TRP A 29 -3.60 16.40 8.07
C TRP A 29 -3.04 17.52 7.19
N HIS A 30 -3.66 17.76 6.01
CA HIS A 30 -3.22 18.82 5.10
C HIS A 30 -3.43 20.24 5.63
N ALA A 31 -4.36 20.44 6.57
CA ALA A 31 -4.54 21.74 7.24
C ALA A 31 -3.38 22.07 8.19
N VAL A 32 -2.83 21.04 8.86
CA VAL A 32 -1.78 21.25 9.90
C VAL A 32 -0.36 21.01 9.39
N LEU A 33 -0.16 20.21 8.31
CA LEU A 33 1.18 19.93 7.81
C LEU A 33 1.85 21.18 7.20
N SER A 34 3.18 21.28 7.43
CA SER A 34 4.04 22.27 6.79
C SER A 34 4.71 21.67 5.55
N THR A 35 4.67 22.40 4.44
CA THR A 35 5.39 22.04 3.22
C THR A 35 6.83 22.55 3.17
N ASN A 36 7.29 23.26 4.23
CA ASN A 36 8.64 23.77 4.33
C ASN A 36 9.56 22.77 5.05
N VAL A 37 9.61 21.53 4.54
CA VAL A 37 10.37 20.43 5.14
C VAL A 37 11.09 19.62 4.07
N GLY A 38 12.23 19.04 4.43
CA GLY A 38 12.98 18.11 3.59
C GLY A 38 13.33 18.67 2.21
N ASP A 39 13.31 17.81 1.22
CA ASP A 39 13.67 18.11 -0.17
C ASP A 39 12.72 19.14 -0.82
N ASP A 40 11.49 19.27 -0.32
CA ASP A 40 10.53 20.25 -0.83
C ASP A 40 11.08 21.67 -0.71
N MET A 41 11.66 21.98 0.45
CA MET A 41 12.21 23.31 0.74
C MET A 41 13.66 23.46 0.27
N VAL A 42 14.51 22.49 0.62
CA VAL A 42 15.97 22.61 0.45
C VAL A 42 16.38 22.45 -1.00
N TYR A 43 15.66 21.62 -1.75
CA TYR A 43 16.07 21.24 -3.10
C TYR A 43 15.08 21.68 -4.18
N PHE A 44 13.86 21.15 -4.18
CA PHE A 44 12.94 21.37 -5.30
C PHE A 44 12.45 22.81 -5.43
N LYS A 45 12.30 23.53 -4.32
CA LYS A 45 11.90 24.94 -4.34
C LYS A 45 12.91 25.86 -5.00
N THR A 46 14.19 25.51 -4.94
CA THR A 46 15.27 26.34 -5.50
C THR A 46 15.50 26.09 -7.00
N LEU A 47 14.97 25.00 -7.56
CA LEU A 47 15.25 24.62 -8.95
C LEU A 47 14.71 25.62 -9.99
N LEU A 48 13.60 26.31 -9.71
CA LEU A 48 13.02 27.32 -10.61
C LEU A 48 13.39 28.76 -10.22
N ASP A 49 14.21 28.97 -9.19
CA ASP A 49 14.66 30.31 -8.76
C ASP A 49 15.72 30.90 -9.70
N GLY A 50 16.29 30.06 -10.60
CA GLY A 50 17.25 30.46 -11.61
C GLY A 50 16.61 30.83 -12.96
N ASN A 51 17.46 31.09 -13.96
CA ASN A 51 17.03 31.41 -15.32
C ASN A 51 16.71 30.18 -16.19
N SER A 52 16.86 28.96 -15.63
CA SER A 52 16.64 27.72 -16.37
C SER A 52 15.17 27.39 -16.52
N SER A 53 14.77 26.99 -17.70
CA SER A 53 13.41 26.48 -17.97
C SER A 53 13.20 25.11 -17.30
N LEU A 54 11.94 24.76 -17.03
CA LEU A 54 11.60 23.43 -16.50
C LEU A 54 12.14 22.30 -17.38
N GLY A 55 12.12 22.47 -18.73
CA GLY A 55 12.64 21.48 -19.67
C GLY A 55 14.14 21.27 -19.52
N GLU A 56 14.93 22.34 -19.35
CA GLU A 56 16.38 22.27 -19.12
C GLU A 56 16.70 21.59 -17.79
N ILE A 57 15.95 21.92 -16.74
CA ILE A 57 16.09 21.29 -15.44
C ILE A 57 15.83 19.78 -15.55
N LEU A 58 14.74 19.36 -16.18
CA LEU A 58 14.41 17.96 -16.36
C LEU A 58 15.48 17.21 -17.18
N ALA A 59 15.96 17.80 -18.28
CA ALA A 59 17.02 17.21 -19.10
C ALA A 59 18.31 17.01 -18.27
N HIS A 60 18.72 18.04 -17.52
CA HIS A 60 19.89 17.94 -16.64
C HIS A 60 19.71 16.87 -15.57
N ARG A 61 18.53 16.76 -14.96
CA ARG A 61 18.25 15.74 -13.94
C ARG A 61 18.23 14.33 -14.51
N TYR A 62 17.74 14.13 -15.74
CA TYR A 62 17.84 12.84 -16.42
C TYR A 62 19.28 12.38 -16.58
N GLU A 63 20.17 13.30 -16.96
CA GLU A 63 21.57 13.00 -17.15
C GLU A 63 22.34 12.77 -15.84
N THR A 64 21.91 13.42 -14.73
CA THR A 64 22.73 13.48 -13.50
C THR A 64 22.13 12.79 -12.30
N TRP A 65 20.79 12.55 -12.27
CA TRP A 65 20.13 12.15 -11.01
C TRP A 65 19.01 11.12 -11.11
N SER A 66 18.02 11.27 -12.01
CA SER A 66 16.76 10.55 -11.90
C SER A 66 16.10 10.30 -13.25
N SER A 67 15.46 9.14 -13.40
CA SER A 67 14.58 8.81 -14.53
C SER A 67 13.12 9.32 -14.36
N ARG A 68 12.76 9.92 -13.23
CA ARG A 68 11.37 10.26 -12.86
C ARG A 68 10.87 11.55 -13.51
N MET A 69 11.18 11.79 -14.78
CA MET A 69 10.92 13.07 -15.45
C MET A 69 9.45 13.47 -15.48
N VAL A 70 8.53 12.51 -15.70
CA VAL A 70 7.08 12.80 -15.71
C VAL A 70 6.61 13.22 -14.31
N ILE A 71 7.11 12.56 -13.27
CA ILE A 71 6.80 12.92 -11.88
C ILE A 71 7.39 14.28 -11.54
N GLU A 72 8.67 14.52 -11.87
CA GLU A 72 9.36 15.77 -11.56
C GLU A 72 8.77 16.96 -12.34
N ALA A 73 8.27 16.75 -13.55
CA ALA A 73 7.55 17.77 -14.30
C ALA A 73 6.27 18.24 -13.59
N VAL A 74 5.67 17.40 -12.75
CA VAL A 74 4.52 17.75 -11.92
C VAL A 74 4.97 18.25 -10.54
N LEU A 75 5.94 17.61 -9.92
CA LEU A 75 6.43 17.91 -8.57
C LEU A 75 7.04 19.31 -8.48
N ILE A 76 7.94 19.68 -9.40
CA ILE A 76 8.66 20.96 -9.33
C ILE A 76 7.70 22.17 -9.37
N PRO A 77 6.72 22.25 -10.28
CA PRO A 77 5.71 23.30 -10.20
C PRO A 77 4.83 23.26 -8.95
N LEU A 78 4.50 22.06 -8.45
CA LEU A 78 3.64 21.91 -7.25
C LEU A 78 4.31 22.40 -5.98
N VAL A 79 5.64 22.30 -5.85
CA VAL A 79 6.37 22.87 -4.70
C VAL A 79 6.20 24.39 -4.63
N HIS A 80 6.05 25.08 -5.79
CA HIS A 80 5.76 26.49 -5.84
C HIS A 80 4.27 26.84 -5.65
N CYS A 81 3.38 25.83 -5.75
CA CYS A 81 1.93 25.94 -5.56
C CYS A 81 1.41 24.98 -4.48
N PRO A 82 1.86 25.08 -3.20
CA PRO A 82 1.55 24.08 -2.17
C PRO A 82 0.05 23.88 -1.92
N LEU A 83 -0.76 24.95 -2.08
CA LEU A 83 -2.21 24.85 -1.94
C LEU A 83 -2.84 23.94 -3.01
N LEU A 84 -2.37 24.04 -4.25
CA LEU A 84 -2.84 23.17 -5.34
C LEU A 84 -2.46 21.73 -5.04
N TRP A 85 -1.21 21.47 -4.60
CA TRP A 85 -0.81 20.14 -4.17
C TRP A 85 -1.70 19.60 -3.04
N LYS A 86 -1.96 20.39 -1.97
CA LYS A 86 -2.84 19.96 -0.86
C LYS A 86 -4.22 19.52 -1.37
N ILE A 87 -4.83 20.27 -2.28
CA ILE A 87 -6.14 19.94 -2.85
C ILE A 87 -6.07 18.61 -3.63
N LEU A 88 -5.07 18.47 -4.50
CA LEU A 88 -4.91 17.26 -5.31
C LEU A 88 -4.60 16.04 -4.43
N ASP A 89 -3.72 16.18 -3.46
CA ASP A 89 -3.32 15.09 -2.57
C ASP A 89 -4.48 14.62 -1.68
N ILE A 90 -5.31 15.55 -1.16
CA ILE A 90 -6.56 15.22 -0.45
C ILE A 90 -7.49 14.38 -1.34
N VAL A 91 -7.67 14.78 -2.60
CA VAL A 91 -8.53 14.04 -3.55
C VAL A 91 -7.96 12.66 -3.83
N ILE A 92 -6.65 12.56 -4.08
CA ILE A 92 -5.95 11.30 -4.34
C ILE A 92 -6.07 10.39 -3.13
N PHE A 93 -5.69 10.86 -1.93
CA PHE A 93 -5.76 10.07 -0.71
C PHE A 93 -7.19 9.58 -0.41
N THR A 94 -8.17 10.47 -0.50
CA THR A 94 -9.59 10.13 -0.26
C THR A 94 -10.11 9.10 -1.26
N SER A 95 -9.61 9.11 -2.49
CA SER A 95 -10.03 8.16 -3.54
C SER A 95 -9.42 6.76 -3.37
N LEU A 96 -8.36 6.56 -2.59
CA LEU A 96 -7.74 5.25 -2.38
C LEU A 96 -8.72 4.20 -1.84
N PRO A 97 -9.45 4.43 -0.73
CA PRO A 97 -10.44 3.47 -0.25
C PRO A 97 -11.62 3.30 -1.23
N VAL A 98 -11.97 4.33 -2.02
CA VAL A 98 -13.00 4.22 -3.06
C VAL A 98 -12.55 3.26 -4.15
N LEU A 99 -11.32 3.40 -4.66
CA LEU A 99 -10.74 2.52 -5.67
C LEU A 99 -10.61 1.09 -5.17
N LEU A 100 -10.10 0.88 -3.96
CA LEU A 100 -10.00 -0.46 -3.36
C LEU A 100 -11.37 -1.13 -3.20
N CYS A 101 -12.37 -0.40 -2.70
CA CYS A 101 -13.74 -0.89 -2.62
C CYS A 101 -14.31 -1.20 -4.01
N GLY A 102 -14.01 -0.35 -5.00
CA GLY A 102 -14.37 -0.57 -6.39
C GLY A 102 -13.74 -1.84 -6.97
N LEU A 103 -12.45 -2.04 -6.77
CA LEU A 103 -11.71 -3.23 -7.21
C LEU A 103 -12.28 -4.52 -6.61
N LEU A 104 -12.56 -4.52 -5.30
CA LEU A 104 -13.06 -5.69 -4.58
C LEU A 104 -14.59 -5.87 -4.67
N GLY A 105 -15.32 -4.86 -5.13
CA GLY A 105 -16.79 -4.85 -5.14
C GLY A 105 -17.39 -4.74 -3.74
N VAL A 106 -16.69 -4.05 -2.82
CA VAL A 106 -17.08 -3.87 -1.43
C VAL A 106 -18.19 -2.82 -1.30
N THR A 107 -19.21 -3.12 -0.50
CA THR A 107 -20.37 -2.25 -0.24
C THR A 107 -20.72 -2.20 1.25
N GLY A 108 -21.55 -1.25 1.65
CA GLY A 108 -22.09 -1.15 3.01
C GLY A 108 -21.00 -1.06 4.09
N ARG A 109 -21.10 -1.87 5.13
CA ARG A 109 -20.14 -1.90 6.25
C ARG A 109 -18.72 -2.27 5.83
N GLY A 110 -18.56 -3.02 4.75
CA GLY A 110 -17.23 -3.36 4.23
C GLY A 110 -16.42 -2.12 3.83
N ARG A 111 -17.08 -1.04 3.37
CA ARG A 111 -16.40 0.24 3.05
C ARG A 111 -15.73 0.84 4.29
N TRP A 112 -16.38 0.77 5.46
CA TRP A 112 -15.78 1.21 6.73
C TRP A 112 -14.55 0.39 7.10
N PHE A 113 -14.60 -0.92 6.86
CA PHE A 113 -13.46 -1.79 7.12
C PHE A 113 -12.27 -1.45 6.20
N VAL A 114 -12.50 -1.36 4.89
CA VAL A 114 -11.45 -1.02 3.92
C VAL A 114 -10.88 0.38 4.18
N THR A 115 -11.75 1.36 4.46
CA THR A 115 -11.31 2.72 4.80
C THR A 115 -10.49 2.73 6.08
N GLY A 116 -10.90 1.96 7.10
CA GLY A 116 -10.14 1.81 8.33
C GLY A 116 -8.74 1.24 8.08
N LEU A 117 -8.61 0.22 7.23
CA LEU A 117 -7.30 -0.33 6.84
C LEU A 117 -6.43 0.71 6.13
N VAL A 118 -7.00 1.50 5.21
CA VAL A 118 -6.26 2.58 4.53
C VAL A 118 -5.80 3.65 5.52
N LEU A 119 -6.66 4.01 6.47
CA LEU A 119 -6.35 5.00 7.51
C LEU A 119 -5.36 4.47 8.57
N LEU A 120 -5.06 3.17 8.60
CA LEU A 120 -3.98 2.61 9.41
C LEU A 120 -2.60 2.77 8.76
N TYR A 121 -2.53 3.04 7.45
CA TYR A 121 -1.25 3.32 6.81
C TYR A 121 -0.55 4.49 7.54
N PRO A 122 0.74 4.37 7.88
CA PRO A 122 1.47 5.42 8.57
C PRO A 122 1.76 6.59 7.62
N PHE A 123 0.76 7.44 7.39
CA PHE A 123 0.86 8.55 6.43
C PHE A 123 2.00 9.53 6.76
N ALA A 124 2.47 9.54 8.00
CA ALA A 124 3.63 10.32 8.43
C ALA A 124 4.92 9.95 7.67
N ASP A 125 5.03 8.72 7.16
CA ASP A 125 6.18 8.29 6.33
C ASP A 125 6.30 9.12 5.05
N MET A 126 5.21 9.72 4.60
CA MET A 126 5.19 10.64 3.45
C MET A 126 5.92 11.97 3.72
N ALA A 127 6.30 12.26 4.97
CA ALA A 127 7.13 13.42 5.31
C ALA A 127 8.64 13.18 5.11
N SER A 128 9.07 11.92 4.99
CA SER A 128 10.48 11.51 5.16
C SER A 128 11.48 12.17 4.18
N ALA A 129 11.02 12.71 3.04
CA ALA A 129 11.85 13.53 2.15
C ALA A 129 11.15 14.82 1.72
N GLY A 130 10.19 15.29 2.53
CA GLY A 130 9.26 16.35 2.15
C GLY A 130 7.94 15.77 1.67
N TRP A 131 6.84 16.43 2.04
CA TRP A 131 5.49 15.95 1.77
C TRP A 131 5.18 15.89 0.27
N ILE A 132 5.49 16.97 -0.47
CA ILE A 132 5.20 17.07 -1.90
C ILE A 132 6.08 16.06 -2.66
N ALA A 133 7.38 16.04 -2.37
CA ALA A 133 8.32 15.14 -3.00
C ALA A 133 7.93 13.67 -2.76
N THR A 134 7.55 13.30 -1.54
CA THR A 134 7.25 11.91 -1.23
C THR A 134 5.89 11.47 -1.77
N THR A 135 4.83 12.26 -1.60
CA THR A 135 3.51 11.85 -2.10
C THR A 135 3.46 11.77 -3.63
N THR A 136 4.06 12.73 -4.34
CA THR A 136 4.12 12.69 -5.81
C THR A 136 4.97 11.53 -6.33
N ASN A 137 6.02 11.10 -5.61
CA ASN A 137 6.88 10.00 -6.02
C ASN A 137 6.37 8.61 -5.62
N TYR A 138 5.50 8.48 -4.62
CA TYR A 138 5.05 7.17 -4.11
C TYR A 138 3.52 7.03 -4.10
N LEU A 139 2.80 7.94 -3.43
CA LEU A 139 1.36 7.84 -3.25
C LEU A 139 0.59 8.02 -4.56
N TRP A 140 0.97 9.02 -5.36
CA TRP A 140 0.32 9.30 -6.64
C TRP A 140 0.56 8.20 -7.69
N PRO A 141 1.78 7.64 -7.85
CA PRO A 141 1.99 6.45 -8.67
C PRO A 141 1.16 5.24 -8.21
N LEU A 142 1.06 4.97 -6.90
CA LEU A 142 0.19 3.93 -6.37
C LEU A 142 -1.28 4.17 -6.75
N TRP A 143 -1.75 5.40 -6.60
CA TRP A 143 -3.09 5.79 -7.06
C TRP A 143 -3.29 5.51 -8.54
N GLY A 144 -2.31 5.81 -9.38
CA GLY A 144 -2.30 5.49 -10.81
C GLY A 144 -2.45 3.99 -11.07
N VAL A 145 -1.72 3.14 -10.34
CA VAL A 145 -1.85 1.68 -10.41
C VAL A 145 -3.27 1.22 -10.06
N LEU A 146 -3.89 1.80 -9.03
CA LEU A 146 -5.27 1.45 -8.65
C LEU A 146 -6.30 1.91 -9.70
N VAL A 147 -6.11 3.09 -10.32
CA VAL A 147 -6.96 3.58 -11.43
C VAL A 147 -6.88 2.63 -12.62
N ILE A 148 -5.67 2.20 -13.00
CA ILE A 148 -5.46 1.22 -14.07
C ILE A 148 -6.15 -0.10 -13.69
N GLY A 149 -6.00 -0.56 -12.46
CA GLY A 149 -6.68 -1.75 -11.94
C GLY A 149 -8.20 -1.69 -12.12
N MET A 150 -8.83 -0.51 -11.89
CA MET A 150 -10.27 -0.32 -12.13
C MET A 150 -10.64 -0.49 -13.61
N VAL A 151 -9.83 0.05 -14.52
CA VAL A 151 -10.05 -0.09 -15.96
C VAL A 151 -9.85 -1.54 -16.41
N LEU A 152 -8.81 -2.23 -15.92
CA LEU A 152 -8.59 -3.66 -16.17
C LEU A 152 -9.76 -4.51 -15.69
N LYS A 153 -10.32 -4.20 -14.51
CA LYS A 153 -11.53 -4.86 -14.01
C LYS A 153 -12.74 -4.65 -14.94
N GLN A 154 -12.95 -3.44 -15.47
CA GLN A 154 -14.02 -3.18 -16.43
C GLN A 154 -13.84 -3.99 -17.71
N LEU A 155 -12.63 -4.01 -18.27
CA LEU A 155 -12.28 -4.82 -19.45
C LEU A 155 -12.54 -6.32 -19.20
N ARG A 156 -12.12 -6.84 -18.04
CA ARG A 156 -12.34 -8.23 -17.63
C ARG A 156 -13.83 -8.57 -17.55
N CYS A 157 -14.66 -7.64 -17.06
CA CYS A 157 -16.12 -7.77 -17.02
C CYS A 157 -16.79 -7.59 -18.40
N GLY A 158 -16.04 -7.37 -19.47
CA GLY A 158 -16.57 -7.11 -20.82
C GLY A 158 -17.31 -5.79 -20.95
N ARG A 159 -17.10 -4.85 -20.05
CA ARG A 159 -17.72 -3.51 -20.10
C ARG A 159 -16.94 -2.61 -21.06
N LYS A 160 -17.65 -1.76 -21.78
CA LYS A 160 -17.02 -0.70 -22.58
C LYS A 160 -16.40 0.33 -21.63
N VAL A 161 -15.12 0.63 -21.84
CA VAL A 161 -14.42 1.71 -21.14
C VAL A 161 -14.70 3.01 -21.88
N PRO A 162 -15.27 4.03 -21.21
CA PRO A 162 -15.45 5.36 -21.82
C PRO A 162 -14.09 5.96 -22.24
N VAL A 163 -14.10 6.80 -23.28
CA VAL A 163 -12.87 7.39 -23.81
C VAL A 163 -12.10 8.19 -22.76
N TRP A 164 -12.80 8.92 -21.89
CA TRP A 164 -12.17 9.69 -20.83
C TRP A 164 -11.51 8.81 -19.76
N GLU A 165 -12.11 7.63 -19.42
CA GLU A 165 -11.47 6.67 -18.51
C GLU A 165 -10.26 6.01 -19.15
N ALA A 166 -10.33 5.70 -20.44
CA ALA A 166 -9.19 5.18 -21.20
C ALA A 166 -8.04 6.20 -21.23
N ALA A 167 -8.34 7.46 -21.53
CA ALA A 167 -7.34 8.54 -21.50
C ALA A 167 -6.74 8.74 -20.11
N ALA A 168 -7.56 8.73 -19.06
CA ALA A 168 -7.11 8.83 -17.68
C ALA A 168 -6.19 7.65 -17.31
N ALA A 169 -6.51 6.42 -17.74
CA ALA A 169 -5.67 5.25 -17.49
C ALA A 169 -4.32 5.31 -18.23
N LEU A 170 -4.29 5.81 -19.48
CA LEU A 170 -3.04 6.01 -20.24
C LEU A 170 -2.14 7.06 -19.58
N LEU A 171 -2.72 8.19 -19.12
CA LEU A 171 -1.98 9.22 -18.38
C LEU A 171 -1.50 8.69 -17.02
N ALA A 172 -2.35 7.96 -16.30
CA ALA A 172 -1.97 7.32 -15.03
C ALA A 172 -0.85 6.29 -15.23
N CYS A 173 -0.85 5.56 -16.37
CA CYS A 173 0.20 4.59 -16.70
C CYS A 173 1.54 5.29 -16.99
N ALA A 174 1.53 6.39 -17.76
CA ALA A 174 2.73 7.17 -18.02
C ALA A 174 3.30 7.80 -16.73
N TYR A 175 2.42 8.28 -15.85
CA TYR A 175 2.83 8.85 -14.57
C TYR A 175 3.38 7.77 -13.61
N ALA A 176 2.61 6.70 -13.37
CA ALA A 176 2.99 5.62 -12.46
C ALA A 176 4.22 4.87 -12.98
N GLY A 177 4.29 4.61 -14.30
CA GLY A 177 5.43 3.97 -14.95
C GLY A 177 6.74 4.77 -14.84
N SER A 178 6.69 6.06 -14.50
CA SER A 178 7.90 6.85 -14.20
C SER A 178 8.53 6.54 -12.84
N GLN A 179 7.87 5.77 -11.98
CA GLN A 179 8.43 5.35 -10.70
C GLN A 179 8.75 3.84 -10.74
N GLU A 180 9.95 3.46 -10.34
CA GLU A 180 10.54 2.13 -10.57
C GLU A 180 9.67 0.99 -9.99
N GLN A 181 9.19 1.12 -8.75
CA GLN A 181 8.37 0.09 -8.10
C GLN A 181 6.97 0.01 -8.71
N ALA A 182 6.38 1.16 -9.07
CA ALA A 182 5.09 1.20 -9.74
C ALA A 182 5.16 0.58 -11.14
N ALA A 183 6.22 0.87 -11.91
CA ALA A 183 6.45 0.26 -13.22
C ALA A 183 6.54 -1.27 -13.12
N VAL A 184 7.28 -1.80 -12.13
CA VAL A 184 7.34 -3.25 -11.90
C VAL A 184 5.98 -3.82 -11.50
N MET A 185 5.23 -3.15 -10.63
CA MET A 185 3.86 -3.57 -10.26
C MET A 185 2.91 -3.55 -11.46
N LEU A 186 3.00 -2.53 -12.33
CA LEU A 186 2.23 -2.46 -13.57
C LEU A 186 2.61 -3.58 -14.52
N LEU A 187 3.90 -3.85 -14.72
CA LEU A 187 4.36 -4.96 -15.54
C LEU A 187 3.76 -6.30 -15.07
N LEU A 188 3.76 -6.55 -13.77
CA LEU A 188 3.18 -7.76 -13.19
C LEU A 188 1.66 -7.82 -13.40
N LEU A 189 0.94 -6.74 -13.13
CA LEU A 189 -0.52 -6.69 -13.29
C LEU A 189 -0.94 -6.81 -14.76
N LEU A 190 -0.30 -6.05 -15.65
CA LEU A 190 -0.60 -6.06 -17.10
C LEU A 190 -0.21 -7.40 -17.71
N GLY A 191 0.94 -7.98 -17.31
CA GLY A 191 1.36 -9.30 -17.73
C GLY A 191 0.35 -10.39 -17.37
N MET A 192 -0.18 -10.36 -16.13
CA MET A 192 -1.24 -11.29 -15.71
C MET A 192 -2.55 -11.10 -16.49
N GLU A 193 -2.91 -9.85 -16.82
CA GLU A 193 -4.08 -9.60 -17.67
C GLU A 193 -3.87 -10.14 -19.09
N VAL A 194 -2.69 -9.95 -19.67
CA VAL A 194 -2.34 -10.52 -20.99
C VAL A 194 -2.47 -12.03 -20.95
N LEU A 195 -1.89 -12.71 -19.94
CA LEU A 195 -1.99 -14.15 -19.76
C LEU A 195 -3.46 -14.61 -19.59
N HIS A 196 -4.26 -13.85 -18.83
CA HIS A 196 -5.69 -14.13 -18.70
C HIS A 196 -6.40 -14.07 -20.06
N TYR A 197 -6.18 -13.02 -20.86
CA TYR A 197 -6.82 -12.88 -22.17
C TYR A 197 -6.33 -13.90 -23.20
N ILE A 198 -5.06 -14.34 -23.12
CA ILE A 198 -4.54 -15.48 -23.91
C ILE A 198 -5.31 -16.75 -23.54
N SER A 199 -5.47 -17.03 -22.25
CA SER A 199 -6.17 -18.22 -21.77
C SER A 199 -7.65 -18.26 -22.20
N GLU A 200 -8.30 -17.09 -22.24
CA GLU A 200 -9.69 -16.94 -22.68
C GLU A 200 -9.85 -16.82 -24.21
N LYS A 201 -8.75 -16.83 -24.97
CA LYS A 201 -8.72 -16.62 -26.44
C LYS A 201 -9.40 -15.30 -26.88
N ARG A 202 -9.32 -14.25 -26.04
CA ARG A 202 -9.96 -12.94 -26.23
C ARG A 202 -8.93 -11.84 -26.50
N MET A 203 -8.09 -12.01 -27.52
CA MET A 203 -6.92 -11.18 -27.78
C MET A 203 -7.21 -9.73 -28.26
N LYS A 204 -8.46 -9.37 -28.60
CA LYS A 204 -8.80 -8.03 -29.11
C LYS A 204 -9.00 -7.02 -27.97
N GLN A 205 -7.90 -6.59 -27.33
CA GLN A 205 -7.89 -5.66 -26.20
C GLN A 205 -6.90 -4.50 -26.44
N PRO A 206 -7.23 -3.55 -27.36
CA PRO A 206 -6.27 -2.51 -27.77
C PRO A 206 -5.82 -1.62 -26.61
N LEU A 207 -6.70 -1.28 -25.66
CA LEU A 207 -6.33 -0.48 -24.49
C LEU A 207 -5.33 -1.20 -23.59
N LEU A 208 -5.50 -2.52 -23.35
CA LEU A 208 -4.54 -3.31 -22.59
C LEU A 208 -3.14 -3.27 -23.23
N TYR A 209 -3.07 -3.44 -24.55
CA TYR A 209 -1.78 -3.40 -25.27
C TYR A 209 -1.16 -2.00 -25.29
N ALA A 210 -1.98 -0.95 -25.33
CA ALA A 210 -1.47 0.43 -25.19
C ALA A 210 -0.88 0.68 -23.80
N LEU A 211 -1.54 0.20 -22.74
CA LEU A 211 -1.00 0.27 -21.36
C LEU A 211 0.31 -0.52 -21.24
N CYS A 212 0.38 -1.75 -21.78
CA CYS A 212 1.62 -2.53 -21.82
C CYS A 212 2.74 -1.80 -22.57
N GLY A 213 2.42 -1.19 -23.71
CA GLY A 213 3.39 -0.42 -24.49
C GLY A 213 3.97 0.77 -23.72
N ILE A 214 3.11 1.55 -23.05
CA ILE A 214 3.53 2.68 -22.21
C ILE A 214 4.43 2.20 -21.07
N ASP A 215 4.04 1.14 -20.37
CA ASP A 215 4.81 0.63 -19.23
C ASP A 215 6.19 0.07 -19.66
N ILE A 216 6.23 -0.67 -20.78
CA ILE A 216 7.50 -1.16 -21.35
C ILE A 216 8.40 0.02 -21.76
N ILE A 217 7.87 1.05 -22.39
CA ILE A 217 8.63 2.26 -22.74
C ILE A 217 9.16 2.92 -21.47
N SER A 218 8.34 3.04 -20.44
CA SER A 218 8.74 3.60 -19.14
C SER A 218 9.88 2.81 -18.50
N LEU A 219 9.79 1.48 -18.49
CA LEU A 219 10.86 0.61 -17.97
C LEU A 219 12.16 0.75 -18.76
N VAL A 220 12.09 0.76 -20.09
CA VAL A 220 13.27 0.99 -20.96
C VAL A 220 13.88 2.36 -20.65
N TYR A 221 13.06 3.40 -20.48
CA TYR A 221 13.50 4.73 -20.13
C TYR A 221 14.20 4.79 -18.76
N ILE A 222 13.64 4.11 -17.74
CA ILE A 222 14.26 3.98 -16.41
C ILE A 222 15.62 3.29 -16.50
N LEU A 223 15.69 2.17 -17.22
CA LEU A 223 16.92 1.38 -17.34
C LEU A 223 18.02 2.08 -18.15
N SER A 224 17.63 2.94 -19.11
CA SER A 224 18.57 3.70 -19.94
C SER A 224 19.03 5.03 -19.32
N CYS A 225 18.50 5.42 -18.16
CA CYS A 225 18.79 6.71 -17.54
C CYS A 225 20.19 6.74 -16.92
N PRO A 226 21.12 7.57 -17.44
CA PRO A 226 22.49 7.68 -16.90
C PRO A 226 22.50 8.24 -15.47
N GLY A 227 21.57 9.16 -15.16
CA GLY A 227 21.45 9.77 -13.84
C GLY A 227 21.20 8.76 -12.71
N ASN A 228 20.52 7.65 -12.98
CA ASN A 228 20.30 6.60 -11.97
C ASN A 228 21.63 5.96 -11.51
N ALA A 229 22.58 5.74 -12.40
CA ALA A 229 23.89 5.18 -12.06
C ALA A 229 24.74 6.21 -11.28
N ILE A 230 24.72 7.47 -11.71
CA ILE A 230 25.43 8.57 -11.04
C ILE A 230 24.89 8.77 -9.62
N ARG A 231 23.56 8.85 -9.47
CA ARG A 231 22.92 8.93 -8.15
C ARG A 231 23.29 7.75 -7.27
N SER A 232 23.23 6.53 -7.79
CA SER A 232 23.57 5.33 -7.02
C SER A 232 25.00 5.38 -6.50
N ALA A 233 25.95 5.85 -7.30
CA ALA A 233 27.34 6.00 -6.88
C ALA A 233 27.52 7.08 -5.81
N GLN A 234 26.83 8.22 -5.94
CA GLN A 234 26.88 9.31 -4.96
C GLN A 234 26.23 8.91 -3.63
N GLU A 235 25.05 8.29 -3.67
CA GLU A 235 24.36 7.81 -2.47
C GLU A 235 25.15 6.70 -1.77
N MET A 236 25.80 5.81 -2.52
CA MET A 236 26.68 4.79 -1.97
C MET A 236 27.87 5.43 -1.25
N ALA A 237 28.57 6.36 -1.89
CA ALA A 237 29.70 7.05 -1.28
C ALA A 237 29.33 7.86 -0.02
N GLY A 238 28.14 8.48 -0.02
CA GLY A 238 27.70 9.34 1.09
C GLY A 238 26.99 8.62 2.23
N ARG A 239 26.32 7.49 1.98
CA ARG A 239 25.43 6.84 2.96
C ARG A 239 25.85 5.44 3.36
N MET A 240 26.43 4.67 2.45
CA MET A 240 26.79 3.26 2.69
C MET A 240 27.97 2.88 1.78
N PRO A 241 29.19 3.37 2.07
CA PRO A 241 30.38 3.07 1.23
C PRO A 241 30.64 1.57 1.06
N GLU A 242 30.39 0.77 2.11
CA GLU A 242 30.54 -0.68 2.13
C GLU A 242 29.57 -1.43 1.20
N PHE A 243 28.52 -0.77 0.70
CA PHE A 243 27.54 -1.37 -0.20
C PHE A 243 28.18 -1.90 -1.52
N ALA A 244 29.31 -1.32 -1.94
CA ALA A 244 30.05 -1.77 -3.11
C ALA A 244 30.54 -3.22 -2.95
N ASP A 245 30.92 -3.59 -1.72
CA ASP A 245 31.52 -4.89 -1.41
C ASP A 245 30.47 -5.98 -1.13
N PHE A 246 29.18 -5.59 -0.98
CA PHE A 246 28.12 -6.55 -0.68
C PHE A 246 27.82 -7.44 -1.88
N THR A 247 27.81 -8.74 -1.64
CA THR A 247 27.38 -9.75 -2.58
C THR A 247 25.88 -9.67 -2.87
N PHE A 248 25.44 -10.32 -3.94
CA PHE A 248 23.99 -10.44 -4.24
C PHE A 248 23.19 -11.04 -3.07
N ALA A 249 23.75 -12.06 -2.40
CA ALA A 249 23.09 -12.70 -1.26
C ALA A 249 22.94 -11.75 -0.06
N GLU A 250 23.94 -10.94 0.22
CA GLU A 250 23.88 -9.93 1.28
C GLU A 250 22.87 -8.82 0.98
N LYS A 251 22.81 -8.34 -0.25
CA LYS A 251 21.80 -7.36 -0.70
C LYS A 251 20.39 -7.94 -0.60
N LEU A 252 20.19 -9.19 -1.02
CA LEU A 252 18.92 -9.88 -0.88
C LEU A 252 18.54 -10.06 0.59
N TYR A 253 19.49 -10.51 1.43
CA TYR A 253 19.29 -10.65 2.86
C TYR A 253 18.89 -9.31 3.50
N MET A 254 19.58 -8.22 3.17
CA MET A 254 19.31 -6.88 3.67
C MET A 254 17.86 -6.45 3.36
N GLY A 255 17.39 -6.69 2.14
CA GLY A 255 16.01 -6.41 1.74
C GLY A 255 14.99 -7.24 2.53
N LEU A 256 15.22 -8.55 2.66
CA LEU A 256 14.35 -9.46 3.42
C LEU A 256 14.31 -9.10 4.92
N ALA A 257 15.47 -8.85 5.52
CA ALA A 257 15.57 -8.49 6.92
C ALA A 257 14.92 -7.13 7.22
N ASN A 258 14.98 -6.18 6.29
CA ASN A 258 14.31 -4.89 6.48
C ASN A 258 12.80 -4.98 6.34
N VAL A 259 12.27 -5.83 5.47
CA VAL A 259 10.82 -6.13 5.41
C VAL A 259 10.37 -6.76 6.73
N GLU A 260 11.12 -7.72 7.27
CA GLU A 260 10.81 -8.32 8.57
C GLU A 260 10.84 -7.27 9.67
N ARG A 261 11.85 -6.40 9.70
CA ARG A 261 11.97 -5.31 10.69
C ARG A 261 10.71 -4.46 10.72
N ILE A 262 10.29 -3.92 9.57
CA ILE A 262 9.17 -2.99 9.48
C ILE A 262 7.87 -3.65 9.93
N PHE A 263 7.55 -4.83 9.38
CA PHE A 263 6.22 -5.42 9.57
C PHE A 263 6.10 -6.29 10.82
N ILE A 264 7.17 -7.01 11.19
CA ILE A 264 7.12 -7.97 12.30
C ILE A 264 7.83 -7.42 13.54
N ALA A 265 9.12 -7.06 13.42
CA ALA A 265 9.89 -6.65 14.57
C ALA A 265 9.39 -5.32 15.15
N GLU A 266 8.92 -4.37 14.35
CA GLU A 266 8.37 -3.09 14.82
C GLU A 266 6.88 -3.15 15.17
N LEU A 267 6.22 -4.28 14.97
CA LEU A 267 4.80 -4.51 15.30
C LEU A 267 3.88 -3.57 14.52
N ASP A 268 4.07 -3.51 13.21
CA ASP A 268 3.29 -2.63 12.35
C ASP A 268 1.77 -2.82 12.52
N PRO A 269 0.98 -1.74 12.70
CA PRO A 269 -0.45 -1.84 12.97
C PRO A 269 -1.26 -2.48 11.83
N VAL A 270 -0.91 -2.21 10.56
CA VAL A 270 -1.58 -2.82 9.40
C VAL A 270 -1.34 -4.31 9.41
N TYR A 271 -0.09 -4.72 9.61
CA TYR A 271 0.28 -6.11 9.63
C TYR A 271 -0.33 -6.87 10.82
N CYS A 272 -0.40 -6.25 12.00
CA CYS A 272 -1.08 -6.79 13.18
C CYS A 272 -2.57 -7.06 12.90
N VAL A 273 -3.25 -6.12 12.25
CA VAL A 273 -4.69 -6.28 11.88
C VAL A 273 -4.85 -7.37 10.84
N VAL A 274 -3.99 -7.41 9.81
CA VAL A 274 -4.01 -8.48 8.79
C VAL A 274 -3.87 -9.86 9.43
N ALA A 275 -2.87 -10.04 10.28
CA ALA A 275 -2.62 -11.31 10.97
C ALA A 275 -3.82 -11.73 11.83
N ALA A 276 -4.34 -10.82 12.66
CA ALA A 276 -5.48 -11.10 13.54
C ALA A 276 -6.77 -11.44 12.76
N VAL A 277 -7.04 -10.70 11.68
CA VAL A 277 -8.22 -10.91 10.83
C VAL A 277 -8.15 -12.26 10.13
N LEU A 278 -7.01 -12.64 9.57
CA LEU A 278 -6.85 -13.93 8.89
C LEU A 278 -7.07 -15.10 9.86
N VAL A 279 -6.54 -15.05 11.07
CA VAL A 279 -6.80 -16.06 12.13
C VAL A 279 -8.30 -16.18 12.42
N LEU A 280 -8.95 -15.05 12.66
CA LEU A 280 -10.37 -15.01 12.97
C LEU A 280 -11.22 -15.62 11.83
N LEU A 281 -10.90 -15.29 10.58
CA LEU A 281 -11.62 -15.80 9.42
C LEU A 281 -11.44 -17.31 9.24
N VAL A 282 -10.21 -17.82 9.41
CA VAL A 282 -9.95 -19.28 9.32
C VAL A 282 -10.68 -20.01 10.43
N TYR A 283 -10.61 -19.52 11.68
CA TYR A 283 -11.35 -20.11 12.79
C TYR A 283 -12.86 -20.16 12.51
N ARG A 284 -13.44 -19.05 12.06
CA ARG A 284 -14.88 -18.98 11.75
C ARG A 284 -15.30 -19.90 10.60
N LYS A 285 -14.45 -20.05 9.59
CA LYS A 285 -14.76 -20.86 8.41
C LYS A 285 -14.60 -22.35 8.66
N THR A 286 -13.55 -22.73 9.38
CA THR A 286 -13.18 -24.14 9.53
C THR A 286 -13.59 -24.77 10.85
N GLY A 287 -13.68 -23.99 11.92
CA GLY A 287 -13.88 -24.50 13.29
C GLY A 287 -12.74 -25.37 13.82
N ASP A 288 -11.66 -25.54 13.02
CA ASP A 288 -10.53 -26.42 13.31
C ASP A 288 -9.39 -25.64 13.97
N TYR A 289 -9.07 -26.00 15.21
CA TYR A 289 -8.00 -25.32 15.96
C TYR A 289 -6.61 -25.51 15.34
N ARG A 290 -6.34 -26.65 14.68
CA ARG A 290 -5.04 -26.92 14.05
C ARG A 290 -4.83 -26.03 12.85
N LYS A 291 -5.86 -25.89 12.03
CA LYS A 291 -5.84 -24.97 10.88
C LYS A 291 -5.71 -23.52 11.33
N THR A 292 -6.42 -23.17 12.40
CA THR A 292 -6.35 -21.84 13.02
C THR A 292 -4.96 -21.54 13.58
N LEU A 293 -4.31 -22.51 14.21
CA LEU A 293 -2.95 -22.36 14.75
C LEU A 293 -1.92 -22.10 13.63
N LEU A 294 -2.00 -22.87 12.54
CA LEU A 294 -1.09 -22.68 11.39
C LEU A 294 -1.33 -21.32 10.70
N ALA A 295 -2.58 -20.94 10.50
CA ALA A 295 -2.93 -19.60 10.01
C ALA A 295 -2.54 -18.49 10.99
N GLY A 296 -2.41 -18.81 12.27
CA GLY A 296 -2.07 -17.90 13.36
C GLY A 296 -0.58 -17.67 13.56
N ILE A 297 0.30 -18.34 12.82
CA ILE A 297 1.75 -18.17 12.95
C ILE A 297 2.16 -16.69 12.91
N PRO A 298 1.68 -15.84 11.96
CA PRO A 298 2.03 -14.43 11.98
C PRO A 298 1.63 -13.71 13.26
N ALA A 299 0.42 -13.97 13.76
CA ALA A 299 -0.06 -13.37 15.01
C ALA A 299 0.73 -13.85 16.24
N LEU A 300 1.15 -15.11 16.25
CA LEU A 300 2.01 -15.66 17.33
C LEU A 300 3.40 -15.03 17.31
N LEU A 301 3.99 -14.81 16.14
CA LEU A 301 5.27 -14.12 16.00
C LEU A 301 5.16 -12.68 16.52
N LEU A 302 4.12 -11.94 16.11
CA LEU A 302 3.87 -10.57 16.59
C LEU A 302 3.66 -10.54 18.14
N PHE A 303 2.89 -11.48 18.66
CA PHE A 303 2.70 -11.60 20.11
C PHE A 303 4.02 -11.89 20.83
N GLY A 304 4.82 -12.83 20.32
CA GLY A 304 6.15 -13.13 20.85
C GLY A 304 7.06 -11.90 20.85
N GLN A 305 7.08 -11.14 19.76
CA GLN A 305 7.82 -9.89 19.66
C GLN A 305 7.35 -8.84 20.68
N ALA A 306 6.03 -8.69 20.85
CA ALA A 306 5.47 -7.77 21.84
C ALA A 306 5.89 -8.17 23.27
N VAL A 307 5.82 -9.45 23.60
CA VAL A 307 6.24 -9.98 24.92
C VAL A 307 7.73 -9.70 25.15
N VAL A 308 8.59 -10.01 24.18
CA VAL A 308 10.04 -9.77 24.30
C VAL A 308 10.36 -8.29 24.47
N ARG A 309 9.67 -7.40 23.74
CA ARG A 309 9.87 -5.94 23.88
C ARG A 309 9.56 -5.44 25.29
N VAL A 310 8.53 -5.99 25.94
CA VAL A 310 8.09 -5.56 27.27
C VAL A 310 8.91 -6.22 28.38
N SER A 311 9.13 -7.55 28.30
CA SER A 311 9.73 -8.31 29.39
C SER A 311 11.26 -8.30 29.38
N HIS A 312 11.88 -8.23 28.19
CA HIS A 312 13.32 -8.30 28.02
C HIS A 312 13.84 -7.26 27.03
N PRO A 313 13.89 -5.99 27.39
CA PRO A 313 14.35 -4.91 26.50
C PRO A 313 15.78 -5.12 25.95
N SER A 314 16.63 -5.85 26.71
CA SER A 314 18.00 -6.22 26.28
C SER A 314 18.01 -7.19 25.08
N LEU A 315 16.98 -8.04 24.94
CA LEU A 315 16.83 -8.93 23.78
C LEU A 315 16.27 -8.21 22.54
N LYS A 316 15.82 -6.96 22.68
CA LYS A 316 15.36 -6.17 21.54
C LYS A 316 16.40 -6.11 20.42
N LYS A 317 17.70 -6.05 20.76
CA LYS A 317 18.81 -6.08 19.80
C LYS A 317 18.94 -7.40 19.03
N VAL A 318 18.39 -8.50 19.56
CA VAL A 318 18.44 -9.82 18.90
C VAL A 318 17.38 -9.92 17.81
N PHE A 319 16.21 -9.30 18.01
CA PHE A 319 15.06 -9.39 17.12
C PHE A 319 14.92 -8.18 16.21
N VAL A 320 15.39 -7.00 16.66
CA VAL A 320 15.40 -5.77 15.85
C VAL A 320 16.84 -5.53 15.41
N ARG A 321 17.09 -5.63 14.11
CA ARG A 321 18.41 -5.36 13.59
C ARG A 321 18.74 -3.88 13.67
N PRO A 322 20.01 -3.53 13.98
CA PRO A 322 20.47 -2.17 13.86
C PRO A 322 20.39 -1.73 12.38
N GLU A 323 20.05 -0.47 12.17
CA GLU A 323 19.87 0.13 10.84
C GLU A 323 21.13 0.13 9.98
N GLN A 324 22.29 -0.10 10.57
CA GLN A 324 23.58 -0.19 9.90
C GLN A 324 24.34 -1.40 10.41
N THR A 325 24.31 -2.48 9.65
CA THR A 325 25.21 -3.62 9.85
C THR A 325 26.16 -3.69 8.67
N THR A 326 27.43 -3.37 8.94
CA THR A 326 28.50 -3.45 7.95
C THR A 326 28.95 -4.88 7.70
N HIS A 327 28.72 -5.79 8.66
CA HIS A 327 29.09 -7.19 8.53
C HIS A 327 28.07 -8.10 9.23
N TRP A 328 27.55 -9.10 8.49
CA TRP A 328 26.72 -10.16 9.05
C TRP A 328 27.59 -11.37 9.40
N ASP A 329 27.52 -11.78 10.65
CA ASP A 329 28.12 -13.04 11.05
C ASP A 329 27.22 -14.23 10.61
N TRP A 330 27.56 -14.82 9.48
CA TRP A 330 26.84 -15.96 8.91
C TRP A 330 26.97 -17.25 9.74
N HIS A 331 27.87 -17.30 10.74
CA HIS A 331 27.97 -18.41 11.68
C HIS A 331 27.03 -18.22 12.89
N ALA A 332 26.55 -17.03 13.13
CA ALA A 332 25.63 -16.75 14.22
C ALA A 332 24.15 -17.05 13.83
N LEU A 333 23.47 -17.90 14.61
CA LEU A 333 22.06 -18.24 14.39
C LEU A 333 21.16 -17.00 14.38
N VAL A 334 21.51 -15.97 15.12
CA VAL A 334 20.75 -14.70 15.19
C VAL A 334 20.64 -14.01 13.82
N THR A 335 21.63 -14.21 12.94
CA THR A 335 21.59 -13.67 11.57
C THR A 335 20.43 -14.22 10.75
N TYR A 336 20.02 -15.46 11.01
CA TYR A 336 18.92 -16.09 10.27
C TYR A 336 17.52 -15.83 10.86
N MET A 337 17.43 -15.30 12.07
CA MET A 337 16.14 -15.07 12.74
C MET A 337 15.16 -14.21 11.93
N PRO A 338 15.56 -13.07 11.33
CA PRO A 338 14.64 -12.29 10.49
C PRO A 338 14.10 -13.08 9.31
N LEU A 339 14.94 -13.90 8.67
CA LEU A 339 14.51 -14.74 7.55
C LEU A 339 13.52 -15.81 7.98
N VAL A 340 13.79 -16.48 9.12
CA VAL A 340 12.90 -17.51 9.67
C VAL A 340 11.54 -16.90 10.00
N PHE A 341 11.52 -15.74 10.67
CA PHE A 341 10.26 -15.07 11.03
C PHE A 341 9.49 -14.61 9.79
N LEU A 342 10.18 -14.05 8.80
CA LEU A 342 9.54 -13.65 7.55
C LEU A 342 8.95 -14.86 6.80
N VAL A 343 9.72 -15.95 6.65
CA VAL A 343 9.27 -17.17 5.95
C VAL A 343 8.09 -17.81 6.66
N LEU A 344 8.15 -17.96 7.98
CA LEU A 344 7.03 -18.49 8.77
C LEU A 344 5.80 -17.61 8.68
N SER A 345 6.00 -16.29 8.66
CA SER A 345 4.92 -15.32 8.56
C SER A 345 4.23 -15.38 7.19
N VAL A 346 5.01 -15.39 6.10
CA VAL A 346 4.48 -15.55 4.73
C VAL A 346 3.77 -16.89 4.57
N PHE A 347 4.35 -17.97 5.11
CA PHE A 347 3.70 -19.28 5.12
C PHE A 347 2.34 -19.23 5.81
N GLY A 348 2.25 -18.63 7.01
CA GLY A 348 1.00 -18.51 7.75
C GLY A 348 -0.08 -17.73 6.97
N ILE A 349 0.30 -16.63 6.32
CA ILE A 349 -0.62 -15.85 5.47
C ILE A 349 -1.10 -16.69 4.28
N LEU A 350 -0.18 -17.30 3.53
CA LEU A 350 -0.52 -18.12 2.36
C LEU A 350 -1.40 -19.32 2.77
N TYR A 351 -1.09 -19.96 3.90
CA TYR A 351 -1.90 -21.04 4.43
C TYR A 351 -3.32 -20.57 4.81
N ALA A 352 -3.43 -19.40 5.46
CA ALA A 352 -4.73 -18.82 5.79
C ALA A 352 -5.56 -18.55 4.51
N LEU A 353 -4.96 -17.94 3.50
CA LEU A 353 -5.60 -17.67 2.22
C LEU A 353 -6.04 -18.96 1.52
N TRP A 354 -5.21 -20.01 1.57
CA TRP A 354 -5.55 -21.34 1.04
C TRP A 354 -6.80 -21.91 1.71
N GLN A 355 -6.86 -21.88 3.06
CA GLN A 355 -8.04 -22.36 3.80
C GLN A 355 -9.30 -21.51 3.48
N LEU A 356 -9.11 -20.22 3.29
CA LEU A 356 -10.23 -19.31 2.96
C LEU A 356 -10.69 -19.46 1.50
N ALA A 357 -9.81 -19.80 0.58
CA ALA A 357 -10.14 -19.97 -0.84
C ALA A 357 -11.05 -21.17 -1.09
N ASP A 358 -10.97 -22.24 -0.28
CA ASP A 358 -11.89 -23.40 -0.29
C ASP A 358 -12.12 -23.96 -1.71
N GLY A 359 -11.03 -24.28 -2.39
CA GLY A 359 -11.05 -24.80 -3.76
C GLY A 359 -11.09 -23.74 -4.87
N ALA A 360 -11.27 -22.46 -4.56
CA ALA A 360 -11.15 -21.37 -5.53
C ALA A 360 -9.67 -21.07 -5.87
N TRP A 361 -8.97 -22.08 -6.40
CA TRP A 361 -7.52 -22.04 -6.58
C TRP A 361 -7.02 -20.88 -7.48
N LYS A 362 -7.80 -20.48 -8.49
CA LYS A 362 -7.46 -19.33 -9.36
C LYS A 362 -7.42 -18.02 -8.56
N HIS A 363 -8.38 -17.84 -7.67
CA HIS A 363 -8.44 -16.67 -6.78
C HIS A 363 -7.26 -16.69 -5.79
N TYR A 364 -6.99 -17.87 -5.19
CA TYR A 364 -5.82 -18.05 -4.32
C TYR A 364 -4.51 -17.69 -5.01
N LEU A 365 -4.28 -18.25 -6.22
CA LEU A 365 -3.06 -17.95 -6.97
C LEU A 365 -2.92 -16.49 -7.33
N TRP A 366 -4.02 -15.82 -7.69
CA TRP A 366 -4.03 -14.38 -7.94
C TRP A 366 -3.62 -13.58 -6.69
N THR A 367 -4.22 -13.89 -5.54
CA THR A 367 -3.93 -13.21 -4.28
C THR A 367 -2.51 -13.49 -3.79
N ALA A 368 -2.03 -14.74 -3.93
CA ALA A 368 -0.66 -15.12 -3.61
C ALA A 368 0.36 -14.42 -4.53
N PHE A 369 0.06 -14.27 -5.82
CA PHE A 369 0.89 -13.55 -6.77
C PHE A 369 0.99 -12.06 -6.43
N LEU A 370 -0.13 -11.41 -6.10
CA LEU A 370 -0.14 -10.01 -5.64
C LEU A 370 0.71 -9.84 -4.38
N LEU A 371 0.57 -10.77 -3.43
CA LEU A 371 1.35 -10.77 -2.20
C LEU A 371 2.85 -10.89 -2.50
N ALA A 372 3.24 -11.81 -3.38
CA ALA A 372 4.63 -11.98 -3.80
C ALA A 372 5.16 -10.71 -4.48
N GLY A 373 4.37 -10.06 -5.36
CA GLY A 373 4.71 -8.78 -5.98
C GLY A 373 4.91 -7.67 -4.96
N GLY A 374 4.01 -7.55 -3.97
CA GLY A 374 4.15 -6.60 -2.87
C GLY A 374 5.42 -6.82 -2.06
N PHE A 375 5.71 -8.07 -1.68
CA PHE A 375 6.97 -8.40 -0.99
C PHE A 375 8.20 -8.08 -1.84
N ALA A 376 8.17 -8.39 -3.14
CA ALA A 376 9.26 -8.10 -4.05
C ALA A 376 9.57 -6.59 -4.11
N THR A 377 8.56 -5.70 -4.08
CA THR A 377 8.79 -4.24 -4.05
C THR A 377 9.52 -3.79 -2.78
N GLY A 378 9.31 -4.45 -1.65
CA GLY A 378 10.04 -4.19 -0.41
C GLY A 378 11.46 -4.77 -0.44
N VAL A 379 11.59 -6.03 -0.87
CA VAL A 379 12.86 -6.75 -0.90
C VAL A 379 13.87 -6.12 -1.87
N VAL A 380 13.41 -5.58 -3.00
CA VAL A 380 14.28 -4.89 -3.97
C VAL A 380 15.02 -3.70 -3.37
N MET A 381 14.52 -3.12 -2.28
CA MET A 381 15.22 -2.05 -1.57
C MET A 381 16.58 -2.48 -1.01
N GLY A 382 16.80 -3.77 -0.79
CA GLY A 382 18.12 -4.32 -0.43
C GLY A 382 19.19 -4.11 -1.49
N PHE A 383 18.80 -3.83 -2.73
CA PHE A 383 19.69 -3.49 -3.84
C PHE A 383 19.93 -1.97 -3.98
N SER A 384 19.51 -1.18 -2.99
CA SER A 384 19.72 0.26 -2.94
C SER A 384 20.59 0.64 -1.74
N PRO A 385 21.64 1.45 -1.93
CA PRO A 385 22.45 1.97 -0.82
C PRO A 385 21.66 2.91 0.11
N THR A 386 20.46 3.31 -0.29
CA THR A 386 19.59 4.19 0.51
C THR A 386 18.52 3.45 1.29
N ILE A 387 18.58 2.13 1.41
CA ILE A 387 17.52 1.32 2.04
C ILE A 387 17.10 1.86 3.42
N TYR A 388 18.06 2.24 4.27
CA TYR A 388 17.77 2.79 5.60
C TYR A 388 17.50 4.31 5.55
N ALA A 389 18.18 5.04 4.68
CA ALA A 389 17.99 6.49 4.52
C ALA A 389 16.63 6.86 3.88
N SER A 390 16.04 5.93 3.16
CA SER A 390 14.72 6.12 2.54
C SER A 390 13.56 6.00 3.53
N ALA A 391 13.82 5.69 4.80
CA ALA A 391 12.79 5.36 5.79
C ALA A 391 11.80 4.32 5.26
N ASP A 392 10.54 4.33 5.70
CA ASP A 392 9.57 3.28 5.38
C ASP A 392 8.68 3.60 4.15
N ARG A 393 8.82 4.81 3.55
CA ARG A 393 8.07 5.22 2.35
C ARG A 393 8.14 4.26 1.14
N PRO A 394 9.28 3.55 0.85
CA PRO A 394 9.35 2.61 -0.27
C PRO A 394 8.50 1.35 -0.10
N TYR A 395 8.02 1.08 1.12
CA TYR A 395 7.20 -0.09 1.43
C TYR A 395 5.70 0.13 1.21
N LEU A 396 5.30 1.33 0.73
CA LEU A 396 3.91 1.71 0.44
C LEU A 396 3.17 0.65 -0.39
N TYR A 397 3.81 0.10 -1.43
CA TYR A 397 3.18 -0.92 -2.27
C TYR A 397 2.87 -2.20 -1.51
N LEU A 398 3.78 -2.66 -0.63
CA LEU A 398 3.54 -3.82 0.22
C LEU A 398 2.41 -3.56 1.22
N TYR A 399 2.35 -2.37 1.83
CA TYR A 399 1.23 -1.97 2.68
C TYR A 399 -0.11 -2.09 1.96
N PHE A 400 -0.22 -1.54 0.74
CA PHE A 400 -1.47 -1.56 0.00
C PHE A 400 -1.83 -2.93 -0.55
N VAL A 401 -0.85 -3.78 -0.84
CA VAL A 401 -1.08 -5.19 -1.14
C VAL A 401 -1.61 -5.94 0.08
N LEU A 402 -1.06 -5.72 1.27
CA LEU A 402 -1.55 -6.32 2.52
C LEU A 402 -2.99 -5.87 2.84
N ILE A 403 -3.28 -4.57 2.67
CA ILE A 403 -4.63 -4.00 2.82
C ILE A 403 -5.59 -4.65 1.81
N TYR A 404 -5.21 -4.75 0.54
CA TYR A 404 -6.01 -5.41 -0.50
C TYR A 404 -6.28 -6.87 -0.15
N VAL A 405 -5.26 -7.64 0.19
CA VAL A 405 -5.36 -9.06 0.55
C VAL A 405 -6.25 -9.27 1.77
N CYS A 406 -6.11 -8.45 2.79
CA CYS A 406 -6.97 -8.50 3.98
C CYS A 406 -8.43 -8.21 3.65
N ALA A 407 -8.68 -7.14 2.89
CA ALA A 407 -10.02 -6.75 2.48
C ALA A 407 -10.67 -7.81 1.56
N ASP A 408 -9.91 -8.40 0.64
CA ASP A 408 -10.35 -9.49 -0.23
C ASP A 408 -10.65 -10.77 0.56
N ALA A 409 -9.78 -11.13 1.51
CA ALA A 409 -10.02 -12.26 2.40
C ALA A 409 -11.33 -12.10 3.20
N VAL A 410 -11.58 -10.92 3.75
CA VAL A 410 -12.81 -10.63 4.48
C VAL A 410 -14.03 -10.67 3.56
N TRP A 411 -13.97 -10.00 2.43
CA TRP A 411 -15.14 -9.74 1.60
C TRP A 411 -15.48 -10.90 0.66
N ASN A 412 -14.50 -11.43 -0.05
CA ASN A 412 -14.72 -12.42 -1.10
C ASN A 412 -14.47 -13.86 -0.63
N LEU A 413 -13.51 -14.12 0.26
CA LEU A 413 -13.11 -15.46 0.67
C LEU A 413 -13.74 -15.89 2.01
N GLY A 414 -13.83 -14.96 2.98
CA GLY A 414 -14.29 -15.23 4.35
C GLY A 414 -15.80 -15.27 4.55
N GLY A 415 -16.60 -15.11 3.48
CA GLY A 415 -18.07 -15.18 3.55
C GLY A 415 -18.74 -14.01 4.26
N MET A 416 -18.01 -12.97 4.65
CA MET A 416 -18.55 -11.82 5.39
C MET A 416 -19.47 -10.93 4.54
N LYS A 417 -19.41 -11.07 3.22
CA LYS A 417 -20.23 -10.34 2.25
C LYS A 417 -21.73 -10.45 2.52
N ALA A 418 -22.21 -11.65 2.84
CA ALA A 418 -23.61 -11.90 3.15
C ALA A 418 -24.03 -11.22 4.48
N VAL A 419 -23.16 -11.32 5.50
CA VAL A 419 -23.40 -10.79 6.84
C VAL A 419 -23.43 -9.26 6.85
N TRP A 420 -22.57 -8.62 6.06
CA TRP A 420 -22.44 -7.16 6.04
C TRP A 420 -23.39 -6.45 5.06
N LYS A 421 -23.96 -7.17 4.08
CA LYS A 421 -24.99 -6.65 3.17
C LYS A 421 -26.36 -6.47 3.83
N THR A 422 -26.69 -7.26 4.85
CA THR A 422 -28.00 -7.23 5.51
C THR A 422 -28.33 -5.93 6.27
N GLY A 423 -27.50 -4.90 6.18
CA GLY A 423 -27.77 -3.55 6.66
C GLY A 423 -28.29 -2.58 5.60
N SER A 424 -28.28 -2.96 4.32
CA SER A 424 -28.78 -2.14 3.20
C SER A 424 -30.23 -2.50 2.85
N ALA A 425 -30.92 -1.58 2.21
CA ALA A 425 -32.38 -1.55 1.96
C ALA A 425 -33.02 -2.78 1.27
N ASP A 426 -32.24 -3.80 0.88
CA ASP A 426 -32.77 -5.03 0.27
C ASP A 426 -33.57 -5.91 1.25
N ALA A 427 -33.45 -5.67 2.57
CA ALA A 427 -34.31 -6.29 3.58
C ALA A 427 -35.77 -5.76 3.56
N ALA A 428 -36.03 -4.68 2.84
CA ALA A 428 -37.35 -4.07 2.74
C ALA A 428 -38.22 -4.68 1.63
N GLN A 429 -37.66 -5.48 0.72
CA GLN A 429 -38.38 -6.06 -0.41
C GLN A 429 -38.70 -7.56 -0.27
N SER A 430 -38.05 -8.28 0.66
CA SER A 430 -38.48 -9.64 0.99
C SER A 430 -39.56 -9.60 2.08
N GLY A 431 -40.83 -9.69 1.68
CA GLY A 431 -42.02 -9.64 2.55
C GLY A 431 -42.18 -10.83 3.51
N SER A 432 -41.13 -11.29 4.16
CA SER A 432 -41.22 -12.22 5.30
C SER A 432 -40.97 -11.48 6.60
N GLY A 433 -42.03 -11.33 7.37
CA GLY A 433 -42.14 -10.55 8.61
C GLY A 433 -41.31 -11.07 9.80
N ALA A 434 -40.02 -11.10 9.66
CA ALA A 434 -39.08 -11.27 10.76
C ALA A 434 -38.19 -10.03 10.84
N HIS A 435 -38.61 -9.01 11.58
CA HIS A 435 -37.77 -7.91 12.03
C HIS A 435 -36.68 -8.41 12.99
N SER A 436 -35.74 -9.19 12.51
CA SER A 436 -34.47 -9.33 13.17
C SER A 436 -33.63 -8.10 12.79
N LYS A 437 -33.63 -7.08 13.65
CA LYS A 437 -32.54 -6.11 13.73
C LYS A 437 -31.26 -6.91 14.02
N GLY A 438 -30.60 -7.43 12.97
CA GLY A 438 -29.41 -8.28 13.08
C GLY A 438 -28.36 -7.54 13.88
N LYS A 439 -28.27 -7.82 15.17
CA LYS A 439 -27.17 -7.36 16.01
C LYS A 439 -25.91 -7.97 15.42
N MET A 440 -24.92 -7.12 15.16
CA MET A 440 -23.59 -7.58 14.72
C MET A 440 -23.06 -8.61 15.74
N PRO A 441 -22.54 -9.78 15.32
CA PRO A 441 -21.93 -10.73 16.23
C PRO A 441 -20.84 -10.09 17.08
N VAL A 442 -20.68 -10.55 18.32
CA VAL A 442 -19.70 -10.00 19.29
C VAL A 442 -18.29 -9.89 18.69
N PRO A 443 -17.73 -10.91 17.98
CA PRO A 443 -16.42 -10.83 17.37
C PRO A 443 -16.27 -9.70 16.35
N GLU A 444 -17.33 -9.41 15.58
CA GLU A 444 -17.32 -8.33 14.58
C GLU A 444 -17.36 -6.95 15.23
N LYS A 445 -18.15 -6.79 16.28
CA LYS A 445 -18.12 -5.55 17.07
C LYS A 445 -16.75 -5.27 17.64
N LEU A 446 -16.12 -6.30 18.22
CA LEU A 446 -14.78 -6.19 18.77
C LEU A 446 -13.78 -5.80 17.67
N MET A 447 -13.83 -6.46 16.51
CA MET A 447 -12.97 -6.15 15.37
C MET A 447 -13.11 -4.68 14.93
N PHE A 448 -14.34 -4.19 14.74
CA PHE A 448 -14.56 -2.79 14.36
C PHE A 448 -14.20 -1.80 15.46
N THR A 449 -14.39 -2.17 16.74
CA THR A 449 -13.97 -1.33 17.87
C THR A 449 -12.46 -1.21 17.92
N VAL A 450 -11.73 -2.34 17.84
CA VAL A 450 -10.26 -2.35 17.85
C VAL A 450 -9.71 -1.60 16.64
N LEU A 451 -10.24 -1.86 15.45
CA LEU A 451 -9.85 -1.14 14.24
C LEU A 451 -10.08 0.37 14.39
N GLY A 452 -11.24 0.77 14.91
CA GLY A 452 -11.56 2.18 15.16
C GLY A 452 -10.63 2.85 16.15
N LEU A 453 -10.25 2.17 17.23
CA LEU A 453 -9.29 2.69 18.21
C LEU A 453 -7.87 2.83 17.61
N LEU A 454 -7.43 1.84 16.84
CA LEU A 454 -6.14 1.89 16.15
C LEU A 454 -6.11 3.01 15.09
N VAL A 455 -7.18 3.17 14.31
CA VAL A 455 -7.33 4.27 13.35
C VAL A 455 -7.30 5.62 14.04
N LEU A 456 -8.02 5.77 15.14
CA LEU A 456 -8.00 7.02 15.91
C LEU A 456 -6.58 7.32 16.44
N ALA A 457 -5.90 6.32 17.01
CA ALA A 457 -4.53 6.47 17.47
C ALA A 457 -3.59 6.88 16.32
N ASN A 458 -3.70 6.24 15.16
CA ASN A 458 -2.90 6.61 13.98
C ASN A 458 -3.20 8.02 13.48
N ILE A 459 -4.49 8.42 13.40
CA ILE A 459 -4.87 9.79 13.01
C ILE A 459 -4.25 10.82 13.97
N LEU A 460 -4.28 10.54 15.27
CA LEU A 460 -3.69 11.45 16.28
C LEU A 460 -2.17 11.50 16.15
N ASP A 461 -1.51 10.36 15.92
CA ASP A 461 -0.05 10.32 15.76
C ASP A 461 0.39 11.05 14.48
N VAL A 462 -0.23 10.75 13.34
CA VAL A 462 0.03 11.47 12.08
C VAL A 462 -0.23 12.97 12.24
N THR A 463 -1.32 13.37 12.91
CA THR A 463 -1.63 14.78 13.15
C THR A 463 -0.54 15.43 13.99
N ARG A 464 -0.06 14.75 15.04
CA ARG A 464 1.06 15.22 15.86
C ARG A 464 2.33 15.40 15.04
N MET A 465 2.68 14.41 14.19
CA MET A 465 3.85 14.47 13.33
C MET A 465 3.74 15.58 12.27
N CYS A 466 2.56 15.81 11.71
CA CYS A 466 2.31 16.93 10.81
C CYS A 466 2.52 18.30 11.49
N TRP A 467 2.23 18.41 12.79
CA TRP A 467 2.29 19.68 13.54
C TRP A 467 3.68 19.95 14.11
N LEU A 468 4.50 18.93 14.36
CA LEU A 468 5.83 19.03 14.95
C LEU A 468 6.96 18.65 13.95
N PRO A 469 7.01 19.22 12.74
CA PRO A 469 7.93 18.74 11.70
C PRO A 469 9.41 18.98 11.97
N SER A 470 9.76 19.76 13.01
CA SER A 470 11.13 20.22 13.26
C SER A 470 11.90 19.40 14.31
N ILE A 471 11.33 18.32 14.87
CA ILE A 471 11.96 17.59 15.99
C ILE A 471 12.49 16.21 15.57
N VAL A 472 12.19 15.70 14.38
CA VAL A 472 12.36 14.27 14.06
C VAL A 472 13.33 13.94 12.93
N PHE A 473 13.87 14.93 12.20
CA PHE A 473 14.80 14.62 11.10
C PHE A 473 16.04 15.47 11.10
#